data_82a60fd0c77400243076e5101f4f2538
#
_entry.id   82a60fd0c77400243076e5101f4f2538
#
_cell.length_a   1.000
_cell.length_b   1.000
_cell.length_c   1.000
_cell.angle_alpha   90.00
_cell.angle_beta   90.00
_cell.angle_gamma   90.00
#
_symmetry.space_group_name_H-M   'P 1'
#
loop_
_entity.id
_entity.type
_entity.pdbx_description
1 polymer ?
#
loop_
_entity_poly.entity_id
_entity_poly.type
_entity_poly.pdbx_seq_one_letter_code
_entity_poly.pdbx_strand_id
1 'polypeptide(L)'
;MLINDNLEAMAKQLYDYWFVQFDFPNEEGKPYKSSGGAMVWNEKLKREIPSCFEVVNMGKLCDFRNGINYSKDETGNDYQIVNVRNISSSRILLDGEDFDVITVPTSKAENYVLKPDDIIIARSGCPGSTRLLLSSANTLFCGFIICCSPNDSSMRNYLVYCLKQLEGTNATTSGGSILQNVSQDTLKGLHVIVPKKQIIDKFNKTIELIFARMLNCLKESKALTKQRDELLLLLMNGQASVNSD
;
A
#
# COMPACT_ATOMS: atom_id res chain seq x y z
N MET A 1 -15.66 10.19 -2.19
CA MET A 1 -15.29 9.13 -3.12
C MET A 1 -14.40 9.68 -4.23
N LEU A 2 -14.90 10.53 -5.11
CA LEU A 2 -14.17 11.08 -6.27
C LEU A 2 -12.83 11.78 -5.95
N ILE A 3 -12.76 12.51 -4.82
CA ILE A 3 -11.54 13.24 -4.43
C ILE A 3 -10.41 12.27 -4.08
N ASN A 4 -10.69 11.24 -3.30
CA ASN A 4 -9.67 10.27 -2.91
C ASN A 4 -9.19 9.42 -4.10
N ASP A 5 -10.09 9.09 -5.03
CA ASP A 5 -9.73 8.36 -6.25
C ASP A 5 -8.80 9.21 -7.14
N ASN A 6 -9.06 10.52 -7.24
CA ASN A 6 -8.18 11.45 -7.95
C ASN A 6 -6.82 11.61 -7.25
N LEU A 7 -6.79 11.71 -5.92
CA LEU A 7 -5.55 11.82 -5.15
C LEU A 7 -4.70 10.54 -5.29
N GLU A 8 -5.33 9.36 -5.27
CA GLU A 8 -4.62 8.09 -5.50
C GLU A 8 -4.07 8.02 -6.93
N ALA A 9 -4.84 8.46 -7.93
CA ALA A 9 -4.37 8.55 -9.31
C ALA A 9 -3.20 9.52 -9.45
N MET A 10 -3.24 10.70 -8.80
CA MET A 10 -2.13 11.66 -8.78
C MET A 10 -0.86 11.05 -8.14
N ALA A 11 -1.00 10.35 -7.03
CA ALA A 11 0.13 9.70 -6.36
C ALA A 11 0.77 8.62 -7.26
N LYS A 12 -0.07 7.82 -7.93
CA LYS A 12 0.40 6.83 -8.91
C LYS A 12 1.09 7.50 -10.10
N GLN A 13 0.50 8.57 -10.67
CA GLN A 13 1.10 9.31 -11.78
C GLN A 13 2.45 9.92 -11.40
N LEU A 14 2.60 10.45 -10.18
CA LEU A 14 3.88 10.96 -9.69
C LEU A 14 4.92 9.86 -9.62
N TYR A 15 4.57 8.67 -9.09
CA TYR A 15 5.46 7.52 -9.07
C TYR A 15 5.85 7.10 -10.48
N ASP A 16 4.87 6.96 -11.39
CA ASP A 16 5.13 6.56 -12.77
C ASP A 16 6.05 7.57 -13.50
N TYR A 17 5.81 8.86 -13.30
CA TYR A 17 6.63 9.92 -13.90
C TYR A 17 8.08 9.88 -13.39
N TRP A 18 8.27 9.70 -12.08
CA TRP A 18 9.61 9.72 -11.50
C TRP A 18 10.40 8.41 -11.69
N PHE A 19 9.75 7.26 -11.54
CA PHE A 19 10.45 5.98 -11.41
C PHE A 19 10.16 4.98 -12.55
N VAL A 20 9.13 5.23 -13.36
CA VAL A 20 8.87 4.43 -14.56
C VAL A 20 9.37 5.15 -15.79
N GLN A 21 9.08 6.46 -15.92
CA GLN A 21 9.53 7.32 -17.02
C GLN A 21 10.92 7.91 -16.76
N PHE A 22 11.37 7.97 -15.50
CA PHE A 22 12.65 8.51 -15.02
C PHE A 22 12.78 10.04 -15.17
N ASP A 23 11.67 10.76 -15.15
CA ASP A 23 11.62 12.22 -15.19
C ASP A 23 11.50 12.86 -13.79
N PHE A 24 12.18 12.26 -12.80
CA PHE A 24 12.35 12.88 -11.49
C PHE A 24 13.16 14.20 -11.62
N PRO A 25 12.94 15.19 -10.70
CA PRO A 25 13.65 16.46 -10.78
C PRO A 25 15.16 16.29 -10.53
N ASN A 26 15.95 16.71 -11.49
CA ASN A 26 17.41 16.77 -11.39
C ASN A 26 17.86 17.91 -10.44
N GLU A 27 19.15 18.23 -10.40
CA GLU A 27 19.72 19.29 -9.55
C GLU A 27 19.19 20.69 -9.90
N GLU A 28 18.82 20.91 -11.18
CA GLU A 28 18.25 22.16 -11.69
C GLU A 28 16.69 22.20 -11.56
N GLY A 29 16.07 21.11 -11.03
CA GLY A 29 14.63 20.97 -10.97
C GLY A 29 13.94 20.59 -12.28
N LYS A 30 14.72 20.27 -13.34
CA LYS A 30 14.20 19.82 -14.65
C LYS A 30 13.97 18.29 -14.64
N PRO A 31 13.09 17.77 -15.51
CA PRO A 31 12.90 16.32 -15.66
C PRO A 31 14.22 15.63 -16.07
N TYR A 32 14.64 14.59 -15.36
CA TYR A 32 15.95 14.00 -15.53
C TYR A 32 16.18 13.44 -16.94
N LYS A 33 15.37 12.48 -17.35
CA LYS A 33 15.53 11.80 -18.65
C LYS A 33 15.26 12.74 -19.83
N SER A 34 14.16 13.48 -19.78
CA SER A 34 13.75 14.41 -20.85
C SER A 34 14.71 15.57 -21.03
N SER A 35 15.54 15.90 -20.04
CA SER A 35 16.59 16.92 -20.11
C SER A 35 17.97 16.34 -20.45
N GLY A 36 18.04 15.09 -20.94
CA GLY A 36 19.30 14.45 -21.34
C GLY A 36 20.09 13.82 -20.23
N GLY A 37 19.43 13.44 -19.11
CA GLY A 37 20.07 12.69 -18.03
C GLY A 37 20.69 11.37 -18.52
N ALA A 38 21.87 11.04 -17.99
CA ALA A 38 22.64 9.88 -18.41
C ALA A 38 21.90 8.57 -18.07
N MET A 39 21.68 7.74 -19.08
CA MET A 39 21.02 6.43 -18.97
C MET A 39 22.03 5.30 -19.23
N VAL A 40 21.82 4.15 -18.63
CA VAL A 40 22.64 2.95 -18.78
C VAL A 40 21.75 1.72 -18.96
N TRP A 41 22.14 0.83 -19.89
CA TRP A 41 21.44 -0.43 -20.08
C TRP A 41 21.63 -1.36 -18.89
N ASN A 42 20.53 -1.92 -18.37
CA ASN A 42 20.58 -2.89 -17.30
C ASN A 42 20.15 -4.27 -17.79
N GLU A 43 21.08 -5.23 -17.72
CA GLU A 43 20.86 -6.60 -18.21
C GLU A 43 19.79 -7.38 -17.45
N LYS A 44 19.59 -7.09 -16.14
CA LYS A 44 18.61 -7.78 -15.30
C LYS A 44 17.19 -7.33 -15.61
N LEU A 45 17.01 -6.03 -15.87
CA LEU A 45 15.71 -5.44 -16.14
C LEU A 45 15.39 -5.37 -17.64
N LYS A 46 16.37 -5.66 -18.52
CA LYS A 46 16.26 -5.56 -19.98
C LYS A 46 15.74 -4.19 -20.45
N ARG A 47 16.20 -3.12 -19.79
CA ARG A 47 15.83 -1.73 -20.10
C ARG A 47 16.91 -0.75 -19.67
N GLU A 48 16.85 0.46 -20.23
CA GLU A 48 17.68 1.56 -19.74
C GLU A 48 17.14 2.11 -18.42
N ILE A 49 18.06 2.43 -17.51
CA ILE A 49 17.80 3.07 -16.24
C ILE A 49 18.72 4.27 -16.05
N PRO A 50 18.40 5.26 -15.19
CA PRO A 50 19.32 6.33 -14.84
C PRO A 50 20.64 5.78 -14.34
N SER A 51 21.75 6.32 -14.82
CA SER A 51 23.11 5.88 -14.43
C SER A 51 23.39 6.06 -12.92
N CYS A 52 22.61 6.91 -12.27
CA CYS A 52 22.70 7.18 -10.84
C CYS A 52 21.83 6.24 -9.96
N PHE A 53 21.12 5.27 -10.56
CA PHE A 53 20.27 4.31 -9.84
C PHE A 53 20.95 2.93 -9.83
N GLU A 54 20.59 2.13 -8.81
CA GLU A 54 21.10 0.77 -8.67
C GLU A 54 19.96 -0.24 -8.84
N VAL A 55 20.28 -1.49 -9.16
CA VAL A 55 19.30 -2.59 -9.22
C VAL A 55 19.69 -3.63 -8.19
N VAL A 56 18.78 -3.90 -7.28
CA VAL A 56 18.95 -4.91 -6.23
C VAL A 56 17.75 -5.84 -6.16
N ASN A 57 17.91 -6.98 -5.49
CA ASN A 57 16.77 -7.85 -5.17
C ASN A 57 15.97 -7.25 -4.02
N MET A 58 14.63 -7.33 -4.09
CA MET A 58 13.70 -6.81 -3.09
C MET A 58 14.01 -7.37 -1.69
N GLY A 59 14.45 -8.63 -1.59
CA GLY A 59 14.85 -9.25 -0.31
C GLY A 59 16.07 -8.62 0.38
N LYS A 60 16.78 -7.69 -0.29
CA LYS A 60 17.81 -6.86 0.36
C LYS A 60 17.25 -5.59 0.97
N LEU A 61 16.05 -5.19 0.56
CA LEU A 61 15.39 -3.95 0.99
C LEU A 61 14.33 -4.18 2.05
N CYS A 62 13.78 -5.39 2.10
CA CYS A 62 12.63 -5.72 2.93
C CYS A 62 12.73 -7.12 3.51
N ASP A 63 12.20 -7.27 4.72
CA ASP A 63 11.85 -8.55 5.29
C ASP A 63 10.40 -8.92 4.97
N PHE A 64 10.15 -10.21 4.74
CA PHE A 64 8.84 -10.73 4.41
C PHE A 64 8.40 -11.77 5.41
N ARG A 65 7.14 -11.70 5.86
CA ARG A 65 6.52 -12.68 6.76
C ARG A 65 5.09 -12.99 6.33
N ASN A 66 4.68 -14.25 6.47
CA ASN A 66 3.28 -14.65 6.24
C ASN A 66 2.43 -14.26 7.45
N GLY A 67 1.13 -14.10 7.23
CA GLY A 67 0.18 -13.81 8.29
C GLY A 67 -0.20 -15.01 9.14
N ILE A 68 -1.00 -14.73 10.15
CA ILE A 68 -1.43 -15.70 11.16
C ILE A 68 -2.47 -16.67 10.60
N ASN A 69 -2.33 -17.95 10.96
CA ASN A 69 -3.40 -18.93 10.87
C ASN A 69 -4.02 -19.11 12.26
N TYR A 70 -5.33 -18.99 12.35
CA TYR A 70 -6.05 -19.06 13.62
C TYR A 70 -7.30 -19.93 13.51
N SER A 71 -7.78 -20.42 14.65
CA SER A 71 -9.04 -21.15 14.80
C SER A 71 -10.05 -20.31 15.56
N LYS A 72 -11.35 -20.56 15.33
CA LYS A 72 -12.43 -19.86 16.04
C LYS A 72 -12.52 -20.21 17.53
N ASP A 73 -11.93 -21.33 17.93
CA ASP A 73 -11.98 -21.85 19.30
C ASP A 73 -10.77 -21.39 20.14
N GLU A 74 -9.91 -20.52 19.60
CA GLU A 74 -8.76 -19.99 20.35
C GLU A 74 -9.25 -18.97 21.39
N THR A 75 -8.56 -18.95 22.54
CA THR A 75 -8.81 -18.03 23.64
C THR A 75 -7.61 -17.10 23.84
N GLY A 76 -7.85 -15.89 24.34
CA GLY A 76 -6.77 -14.91 24.56
C GLY A 76 -7.28 -13.47 24.53
N ASN A 77 -6.58 -12.59 23.86
CA ASN A 77 -6.94 -11.20 23.68
C ASN A 77 -7.54 -10.95 22.29
N ASP A 78 -8.35 -9.92 22.20
CA ASP A 78 -8.97 -9.49 20.96
C ASP A 78 -8.03 -8.62 20.12
N TYR A 79 -7.96 -8.94 18.84
CA TYR A 79 -7.16 -8.22 17.84
C TYR A 79 -7.98 -7.97 16.60
N GLN A 80 -7.78 -6.81 15.98
CA GLN A 80 -8.24 -6.60 14.62
C GLN A 80 -7.43 -7.45 13.65
N ILE A 81 -8.06 -7.95 12.57
CA ILE A 81 -7.37 -8.73 11.54
C ILE A 81 -7.70 -8.24 10.14
N VAL A 82 -6.66 -8.02 9.35
CA VAL A 82 -6.81 -7.75 7.92
C VAL A 82 -6.98 -9.07 7.19
N ASN A 83 -8.08 -9.20 6.46
CA ASN A 83 -8.38 -10.30 5.57
C ASN A 83 -8.25 -9.90 4.10
N VAL A 84 -8.20 -10.87 3.19
CA VAL A 84 -8.09 -10.63 1.74
C VAL A 84 -9.23 -9.74 1.22
N ARG A 85 -10.45 -9.86 1.76
CA ARG A 85 -11.58 -9.00 1.40
C ARG A 85 -11.31 -7.52 1.60
N ASN A 86 -10.56 -7.17 2.65
CA ASN A 86 -10.20 -5.77 2.94
C ASN A 86 -9.18 -5.22 1.93
N ILE A 87 -8.31 -6.09 1.38
CA ILE A 87 -7.28 -5.71 0.40
C ILE A 87 -7.85 -5.62 -1.02
N SER A 88 -8.91 -6.37 -1.33
CA SER A 88 -9.46 -6.44 -2.70
C SER A 88 -10.02 -5.12 -3.23
N SER A 89 -10.23 -4.11 -2.36
CA SER A 89 -10.60 -2.76 -2.78
C SER A 89 -9.46 -2.09 -3.58
N SER A 90 -9.80 -1.15 -4.45
CA SER A 90 -8.81 -0.39 -5.24
C SER A 90 -7.97 0.58 -4.40
N ARG A 91 -8.39 0.92 -3.19
CA ARG A 91 -7.74 1.95 -2.36
C ARG A 91 -6.41 1.47 -1.78
N ILE A 92 -5.39 2.32 -1.92
CA ILE A 92 -4.05 2.04 -1.39
C ILE A 92 -4.00 2.13 0.16
N LEU A 93 -4.83 2.99 0.76
CA LEU A 93 -4.87 3.19 2.21
C LEU A 93 -6.08 2.49 2.82
N LEU A 94 -5.84 1.62 3.80
CA LEU A 94 -6.87 0.95 4.60
C LEU A 94 -7.04 1.67 5.95
N ASP A 95 -8.27 1.92 6.35
CA ASP A 95 -8.61 2.67 7.56
C ASP A 95 -8.97 1.80 8.78
N GLY A 96 -9.12 0.51 8.58
CA GLY A 96 -9.36 -0.47 9.65
C GLY A 96 -10.80 -0.61 10.12
N GLU A 97 -11.76 0.14 9.57
CA GLU A 97 -13.16 0.07 10.04
C GLU A 97 -13.85 -1.26 9.74
N ASP A 98 -13.52 -1.85 8.60
CA ASP A 98 -14.13 -3.12 8.14
C ASP A 98 -13.30 -4.35 8.55
N PHE A 99 -12.39 -4.21 9.50
CA PHE A 99 -11.59 -5.33 9.96
C PHE A 99 -12.40 -6.20 10.91
N ASP A 100 -12.26 -7.53 10.76
CA ASP A 100 -12.83 -8.47 11.72
C ASP A 100 -12.02 -8.42 13.03
N VAL A 101 -12.65 -8.85 14.10
CA VAL A 101 -11.99 -9.07 15.39
C VAL A 101 -11.83 -10.57 15.60
N ILE A 102 -10.66 -10.99 16.03
CA ILE A 102 -10.35 -12.37 16.40
C ILE A 102 -9.74 -12.42 17.79
N THR A 103 -9.99 -13.51 18.50
CA THR A 103 -9.41 -13.77 19.82
C THR A 103 -8.29 -14.79 19.68
N VAL A 104 -7.06 -14.44 20.07
CA VAL A 104 -5.90 -15.34 20.01
C VAL A 104 -4.96 -15.08 21.19
N PRO A 105 -4.14 -16.09 21.60
CA PRO A 105 -3.14 -15.90 22.65
C PRO A 105 -2.14 -14.79 22.28
N THR A 106 -1.78 -13.92 23.22
CA THR A 106 -0.85 -12.81 23.00
C THR A 106 0.51 -13.31 22.47
N SER A 107 1.03 -14.40 23.01
CA SER A 107 2.30 -14.99 22.57
C SER A 107 2.28 -15.42 21.09
N LYS A 108 1.10 -15.79 20.57
CA LYS A 108 0.92 -16.11 19.16
C LYS A 108 0.80 -14.83 18.32
N ALA A 109 0.06 -13.85 18.83
CA ALA A 109 -0.22 -12.59 18.10
C ALA A 109 1.02 -11.73 17.89
N GLU A 110 1.94 -11.64 18.86
CA GLU A 110 3.10 -10.74 18.87
C GLU A 110 3.92 -10.76 17.57
N ASN A 111 4.09 -11.94 16.97
CA ASN A 111 4.83 -12.09 15.72
C ASN A 111 4.08 -11.60 14.47
N TYR A 112 2.79 -11.30 14.60
CA TYR A 112 1.91 -10.94 13.48
C TYR A 112 1.29 -9.55 13.60
N VAL A 113 1.63 -8.80 14.64
CA VAL A 113 1.21 -7.40 14.75
C VAL A 113 1.90 -6.60 13.65
N LEU A 114 1.10 -5.82 12.92
CA LEU A 114 1.58 -4.91 11.89
C LEU A 114 2.23 -3.68 12.51
N LYS A 115 3.32 -3.23 11.91
CA LYS A 115 4.02 -1.99 12.27
C LYS A 115 3.57 -0.84 11.34
N PRO A 116 3.79 0.43 11.74
CA PRO A 116 3.38 1.58 10.92
C PRO A 116 3.95 1.60 9.49
N ASP A 117 5.17 1.08 9.32
CA ASP A 117 5.86 1.08 8.02
C ASP A 117 5.63 -0.20 7.20
N ASP A 118 4.87 -1.16 7.75
CA ASP A 118 4.58 -2.41 7.05
C ASP A 118 3.69 -2.17 5.81
N ILE A 119 4.00 -2.90 4.75
CA ILE A 119 3.23 -2.97 3.52
C ILE A 119 2.60 -4.36 3.47
N ILE A 120 1.32 -4.45 3.19
CA ILE A 120 0.62 -5.73 3.09
C ILE A 120 0.30 -6.06 1.63
N ILE A 121 0.47 -7.34 1.28
CA ILE A 121 0.34 -7.85 -0.08
C ILE A 121 -0.53 -9.10 -0.03
N ALA A 122 -1.57 -9.15 -0.85
CA ALA A 122 -2.39 -10.35 -0.97
C ALA A 122 -1.60 -11.47 -1.68
N ARG A 123 -1.55 -12.63 -1.03
CA ARG A 123 -0.93 -13.84 -1.56
C ARG A 123 -1.84 -14.57 -2.53
N SER A 124 -3.14 -14.61 -2.22
CA SER A 124 -4.18 -15.32 -2.98
C SER A 124 -5.49 -14.54 -2.99
N GLY A 125 -6.42 -14.94 -3.84
CA GLY A 125 -7.70 -14.24 -4.02
C GLY A 125 -7.59 -13.02 -4.94
N CYS A 126 -6.73 -12.07 -4.60
CA CYS A 126 -6.32 -10.95 -5.46
C CYS A 126 -4.78 -10.80 -5.41
N PRO A 127 -4.02 -11.78 -5.98
CA PRO A 127 -2.58 -11.84 -5.82
C PRO A 127 -1.88 -10.57 -6.25
N GLY A 128 -0.92 -10.09 -5.44
CA GLY A 128 -0.17 -8.86 -5.69
C GLY A 128 -0.86 -7.58 -5.26
N SER A 129 -2.14 -7.62 -4.87
CA SER A 129 -2.82 -6.43 -4.34
C SER A 129 -2.11 -5.91 -3.09
N THR A 130 -1.66 -4.67 -3.15
CA THR A 130 -0.75 -4.06 -2.17
C THR A 130 -1.40 -2.87 -1.49
N ARG A 131 -1.35 -2.82 -0.15
CA ARG A 131 -1.99 -1.77 0.66
C ARG A 131 -1.10 -1.32 1.82
N LEU A 132 -1.42 -0.14 2.33
CA LEU A 132 -0.88 0.44 3.56
C LEU A 132 -2.00 0.59 4.58
N LEU A 133 -1.68 0.44 5.87
CA LEU A 133 -2.61 0.75 6.94
C LEU A 133 -2.42 2.18 7.43
N LEU A 134 -3.53 2.87 7.70
CA LEU A 134 -3.53 4.18 8.35
C LEU A 134 -3.24 4.08 9.85
N SER A 135 -3.66 2.96 10.47
CA SER A 135 -3.36 2.63 11.85
C SER A 135 -3.11 1.13 11.93
N SER A 136 -2.01 0.76 12.54
CA SER A 136 -1.61 -0.65 12.72
C SER A 136 -1.74 -1.12 14.18
N ALA A 137 -2.27 -0.26 15.09
CA ALA A 137 -2.38 -0.60 16.51
C ALA A 137 -3.21 -1.88 16.70
N ASN A 138 -2.61 -2.90 17.33
CA ASN A 138 -3.23 -4.20 17.60
C ASN A 138 -3.85 -4.89 16.36
N THR A 139 -3.31 -4.63 15.17
CA THR A 139 -3.82 -5.19 13.93
C THR A 139 -2.94 -6.34 13.46
N LEU A 140 -3.53 -7.51 13.27
CA LEU A 140 -2.93 -8.71 12.69
C LEU A 140 -3.30 -8.80 11.20
N PHE A 141 -2.71 -9.75 10.50
CA PHE A 141 -3.03 -10.07 9.11
C PHE A 141 -3.13 -11.58 8.91
N CYS A 142 -4.08 -12.02 8.08
CA CYS A 142 -4.36 -13.44 7.90
C CYS A 142 -3.31 -14.15 7.03
N GLY A 143 -3.24 -15.48 7.12
CA GLY A 143 -2.25 -16.32 6.42
C GLY A 143 -2.26 -16.24 4.88
N PHE A 144 -3.29 -15.60 4.29
CA PHE A 144 -3.37 -15.32 2.85
C PHE A 144 -2.77 -13.97 2.46
N ILE A 145 -2.15 -13.28 3.40
CA ILE A 145 -1.48 -11.99 3.23
C ILE A 145 0.00 -12.16 3.60
N ILE A 146 0.87 -11.47 2.87
CA ILE A 146 2.28 -11.32 3.16
C ILE A 146 2.50 -9.88 3.64
N CYS A 147 3.19 -9.74 4.76
CA CYS A 147 3.71 -8.46 5.22
C CYS A 147 5.11 -8.26 4.66
N CYS A 148 5.36 -7.09 4.11
CA CYS A 148 6.66 -6.59 3.68
C CYS A 148 7.06 -5.45 4.61
N SER A 149 8.13 -5.67 5.38
CA SER A 149 8.69 -4.68 6.31
C SER A 149 9.96 -4.09 5.70
N PRO A 150 9.95 -2.82 5.25
CA PRO A 150 11.14 -2.17 4.73
C PRO A 150 12.24 -2.06 5.79
N ASN A 151 13.51 -2.33 5.42
CA ASN A 151 14.67 -2.17 6.30
C ASN A 151 14.98 -0.68 6.57
N ASP A 152 14.59 0.19 5.63
CA ASP A 152 14.63 1.65 5.76
C ASP A 152 13.20 2.17 5.56
N SER A 153 12.63 2.77 6.63
CA SER A 153 11.26 3.30 6.61
C SER A 153 11.07 4.39 5.55
N SER A 154 12.12 5.11 5.18
CA SER A 154 12.06 6.11 4.11
C SER A 154 11.71 5.51 2.74
N MET A 155 11.95 4.22 2.54
CA MET A 155 11.63 3.51 1.31
C MET A 155 10.16 3.06 1.21
N ARG A 156 9.38 3.12 2.30
CA ARG A 156 8.01 2.60 2.37
C ARG A 156 7.11 3.10 1.22
N ASN A 157 7.06 4.41 1.01
CA ASN A 157 6.18 5.01 0.00
C ASN A 157 6.62 4.67 -1.43
N TYR A 158 7.91 4.52 -1.67
CA TYR A 158 8.44 4.06 -2.95
C TYR A 158 8.12 2.58 -3.18
N LEU A 159 8.39 1.73 -2.19
CA LEU A 159 8.22 0.28 -2.27
C LEU A 159 6.76 -0.15 -2.42
N VAL A 160 5.82 0.56 -1.80
CA VAL A 160 4.39 0.24 -1.97
C VAL A 160 3.96 0.39 -3.43
N TYR A 161 4.46 1.41 -4.16
CA TYR A 161 4.16 1.58 -5.58
C TYR A 161 4.94 0.59 -6.45
N CYS A 162 6.17 0.22 -6.09
CA CYS A 162 6.89 -0.88 -6.75
C CYS A 162 6.08 -2.18 -6.70
N LEU A 163 5.58 -2.53 -5.51
CA LEU A 163 4.79 -3.75 -5.29
C LEU A 163 3.40 -3.65 -5.93
N LYS A 164 2.78 -2.47 -5.89
CA LYS A 164 1.48 -2.23 -6.52
C LYS A 164 1.49 -2.45 -8.04
N GLN A 165 2.65 -2.35 -8.70
CA GLN A 165 2.79 -2.71 -10.12
C GLN A 165 2.53 -4.20 -10.40
N LEU A 166 2.58 -5.05 -9.37
CA LEU A 166 2.23 -6.46 -9.48
C LEU A 166 0.70 -6.69 -9.54
N GLU A 167 -0.09 -5.69 -9.13
CA GLU A 167 -1.55 -5.73 -9.19
C GLU A 167 -2.04 -5.83 -10.64
N GLY A 168 -2.88 -6.82 -10.93
CA GLY A 168 -3.50 -6.95 -12.25
C GLY A 168 -2.54 -7.30 -13.39
N THR A 169 -1.23 -7.33 -13.12
CA THR A 169 -0.32 -7.95 -14.07
C THR A 169 -0.49 -9.46 -13.94
N ASN A 170 -0.84 -10.11 -15.05
CA ASN A 170 -0.45 -11.49 -15.27
C ASN A 170 1.09 -11.47 -15.28
N ALA A 171 1.72 -11.30 -14.12
CA ALA A 171 3.16 -11.34 -14.00
C ALA A 171 3.58 -12.73 -14.45
N THR A 172 3.85 -12.83 -15.74
CA THR A 172 4.45 -13.99 -16.35
C THR A 172 5.82 -14.13 -15.73
N THR A 173 5.93 -14.99 -14.73
CA THR A 173 7.21 -15.63 -14.46
C THR A 173 7.72 -16.16 -15.81
N SER A 174 9.04 -16.23 -15.99
CA SER A 174 9.75 -16.65 -17.22
C SER A 174 9.27 -17.99 -17.84
N GLY A 175 8.03 -18.40 -17.66
CA GLY A 175 7.38 -19.61 -18.13
C GLY A 175 5.91 -19.45 -18.51
N GLY A 176 5.36 -18.23 -18.64
CA GLY A 176 4.00 -18.01 -19.17
C GLY A 176 2.85 -18.38 -18.21
N SER A 177 3.13 -18.67 -16.95
CA SER A 177 2.10 -19.05 -15.96
C SER A 177 1.54 -17.80 -15.27
N ILE A 178 0.22 -17.65 -15.26
CA ILE A 178 -0.50 -16.64 -14.49
C ILE A 178 -0.16 -16.86 -13.01
N LEU A 179 0.30 -15.81 -12.31
CA LEU A 179 0.53 -15.87 -10.87
C LEU A 179 -0.79 -16.08 -10.13
N GLN A 180 -1.13 -17.35 -9.89
CA GLN A 180 -2.27 -17.71 -9.05
C GLN A 180 -2.00 -17.46 -7.55
N ASN A 181 -0.71 -17.45 -7.16
CA ASN A 181 -0.25 -17.19 -5.79
C ASN A 181 1.08 -16.43 -5.81
N VAL A 182 1.20 -15.42 -4.97
CA VAL A 182 2.45 -14.73 -4.68
C VAL A 182 3.12 -15.40 -3.47
N SER A 183 4.41 -15.73 -3.57
CA SER A 183 5.20 -16.27 -2.46
C SER A 183 6.22 -15.26 -1.95
N GLN A 184 6.72 -15.46 -0.72
CA GLN A 184 7.81 -14.64 -0.20
C GLN A 184 9.06 -14.73 -1.08
N ASP A 185 9.37 -15.93 -1.60
CA ASP A 185 10.56 -16.13 -2.45
C ASP A 185 10.41 -15.40 -3.79
N THR A 186 9.20 -15.40 -4.35
CA THR A 186 8.89 -14.61 -5.55
C THR A 186 9.13 -13.12 -5.28
N LEU A 187 8.64 -12.58 -4.16
CA LEU A 187 8.82 -11.19 -3.79
C LEU A 187 10.29 -10.85 -3.52
N LYS A 188 11.01 -11.69 -2.78
CA LYS A 188 12.44 -11.52 -2.49
C LYS A 188 13.30 -11.52 -3.76
N GLY A 189 12.91 -12.30 -4.76
CA GLY A 189 13.61 -12.43 -6.04
C GLY A 189 13.38 -11.27 -7.01
N LEU A 190 12.40 -10.40 -6.77
CA LEU A 190 12.10 -9.25 -7.64
C LEU A 190 13.32 -8.31 -7.73
N HIS A 191 13.70 -7.96 -8.95
CA HIS A 191 14.70 -6.93 -9.18
C HIS A 191 14.05 -5.55 -9.15
N VAL A 192 14.51 -4.70 -8.25
CA VAL A 192 13.98 -3.35 -8.02
C VAL A 192 15.05 -2.33 -8.29
N ILE A 193 14.65 -1.22 -8.88
CA ILE A 193 15.50 -0.05 -9.05
C ILE A 193 15.54 0.69 -7.71
N VAL A 194 16.73 1.07 -7.25
CA VAL A 194 16.90 1.85 -6.01
C VAL A 194 17.37 3.25 -6.37
N PRO A 195 16.51 4.24 -6.22
CA PRO A 195 16.87 5.64 -6.43
C PRO A 195 17.81 6.14 -5.33
N LYS A 196 18.56 7.22 -5.62
CA LYS A 196 19.34 7.92 -4.59
C LYS A 196 18.41 8.44 -3.48
N LYS A 197 18.90 8.41 -2.24
CA LYS A 197 18.14 8.84 -1.05
C LYS A 197 17.51 10.23 -1.21
N GLN A 198 18.23 11.19 -1.76
CA GLN A 198 17.73 12.55 -2.00
C GLN A 198 16.47 12.59 -2.89
N ILE A 199 16.35 11.67 -3.86
CA ILE A 199 15.18 11.57 -4.75
C ILE A 199 14.01 10.96 -3.98
N ILE A 200 14.29 9.91 -3.18
CA ILE A 200 13.30 9.31 -2.30
C ILE A 200 12.75 10.33 -1.31
N ASP A 201 13.61 11.13 -0.67
CA ASP A 201 13.19 12.15 0.29
C ASP A 201 12.29 13.21 -0.36
N LYS A 202 12.63 13.66 -1.56
CA LYS A 202 11.78 14.59 -2.34
C LYS A 202 10.43 13.96 -2.71
N PHE A 203 10.44 12.70 -3.14
CA PHE A 203 9.22 11.95 -3.46
C PHE A 203 8.31 11.80 -2.23
N ASN A 204 8.89 11.35 -1.10
CA ASN A 204 8.16 11.18 0.16
C ASN A 204 7.47 12.47 0.59
N LYS A 205 8.19 13.61 0.50
CA LYS A 205 7.63 14.91 0.87
C LYS A 205 6.34 15.23 0.11
N THR A 206 6.24 14.85 -1.16
CA THR A 206 5.05 15.08 -1.97
C THR A 206 3.97 14.03 -1.71
N ILE A 207 4.35 12.77 -1.62
CA ILE A 207 3.40 11.66 -1.38
C ILE A 207 2.75 11.76 -0.01
N GLU A 208 3.49 12.14 1.02
CA GLU A 208 2.95 12.31 2.38
C GLU A 208 1.87 13.41 2.43
N LEU A 209 2.04 14.50 1.67
CA LEU A 209 1.01 15.52 1.54
C LEU A 209 -0.26 14.98 0.88
N ILE A 210 -0.11 14.16 -0.16
CA ILE A 210 -1.24 13.52 -0.83
C ILE A 210 -1.94 12.54 0.13
N PHE A 211 -1.19 11.69 0.84
CA PHE A 211 -1.74 10.75 1.81
C PHE A 211 -2.43 11.47 2.98
N ALA A 212 -1.84 12.54 3.49
CA ALA A 212 -2.47 13.36 4.53
C ALA A 212 -3.80 13.96 4.06
N ARG A 213 -3.88 14.42 2.80
CA ARG A 213 -5.13 14.92 2.22
C ARG A 213 -6.17 13.82 2.04
N MET A 214 -5.76 12.64 1.56
CA MET A 214 -6.64 11.48 1.45
C MET A 214 -7.21 11.07 2.81
N LEU A 215 -6.37 11.06 3.85
CA LEU A 215 -6.79 10.74 5.22
C LEU A 215 -7.81 11.76 5.74
N ASN A 216 -7.59 13.05 5.53
CA ASN A 216 -8.52 14.09 5.95
C ASN A 216 -9.88 13.93 5.24
N CYS A 217 -9.88 13.70 3.91
CA CYS A 217 -11.11 13.44 3.17
C CYS A 217 -11.85 12.19 3.65
N LEU A 218 -11.13 11.14 4.06
CA LEU A 218 -11.74 9.94 4.66
C LEU A 218 -12.41 10.28 5.98
N LYS A 219 -11.74 11.00 6.89
CA LYS A 219 -12.29 11.44 8.17
C LYS A 219 -13.53 12.33 7.99
N GLU A 220 -13.47 13.29 7.09
CA GLU A 220 -14.61 14.18 6.76
C GLU A 220 -15.79 13.38 6.22
N SER A 221 -15.55 12.46 5.27
CA SER A 221 -16.60 11.61 4.70
C SER A 221 -17.30 10.75 5.77
N LYS A 222 -16.53 10.22 6.72
CA LYS A 222 -17.06 9.44 7.84
C LYS A 222 -17.92 10.28 8.77
N ALA A 223 -17.43 11.46 9.15
CA ALA A 223 -18.18 12.39 10.00
C ALA A 223 -19.52 12.77 9.36
N LEU A 224 -19.50 13.09 8.05
CA LEU A 224 -20.70 13.43 7.29
C LEU A 224 -21.66 12.23 7.16
N THR A 225 -21.16 11.02 6.96
CA THR A 225 -21.99 9.81 6.91
C THR A 225 -22.67 9.57 8.24
N LYS A 226 -21.93 9.69 9.34
CA LYS A 226 -22.50 9.56 10.70
C LYS A 226 -23.59 10.61 10.95
N GLN A 227 -23.32 11.88 10.63
CA GLN A 227 -24.30 12.96 10.76
C GLN A 227 -25.57 12.72 9.93
N ARG A 228 -25.40 12.25 8.69
CA ARG A 228 -26.52 11.89 7.81
C ARG A 228 -27.39 10.80 8.46
N ASP A 229 -26.76 9.74 8.99
CA ASP A 229 -27.48 8.60 9.55
C ASP A 229 -28.22 8.99 10.87
N GLU A 230 -27.61 9.84 11.68
CA GLU A 230 -28.25 10.42 12.88
C GLU A 230 -29.45 11.32 12.51
N LEU A 231 -29.30 12.18 11.51
CA LEU A 231 -30.38 13.05 11.02
C LEU A 231 -31.52 12.26 10.39
N LEU A 232 -31.23 11.21 9.63
CA LEU A 232 -32.25 10.34 9.04
C LEU A 232 -33.12 9.70 10.12
N LEU A 233 -32.52 9.23 11.21
CA LEU A 233 -33.25 8.67 12.35
C LEU A 233 -34.20 9.70 13.00
N LEU A 234 -33.74 10.94 13.20
CA LEU A 234 -34.53 12.02 13.75
C LEU A 234 -35.70 12.42 12.83
N LEU A 235 -35.49 12.47 11.55
CA LEU A 235 -36.51 12.73 10.54
C LEU A 235 -37.57 11.61 10.49
N MET A 236 -37.13 10.35 10.52
CA MET A 236 -38.04 9.19 10.49
C MET A 236 -38.90 9.11 11.77
N ASN A 237 -38.37 9.54 12.92
CA ASN A 237 -39.09 9.56 14.19
C ASN A 237 -39.95 10.84 14.38
N GLY A 238 -39.99 11.73 13.41
CA GLY A 238 -40.74 13.00 13.50
C GLY A 238 -40.18 13.99 14.54
N GLN A 239 -38.93 13.77 14.97
CA GLN A 239 -38.24 14.64 15.95
C GLN A 239 -37.53 15.85 15.28
N ALA A 240 -37.40 15.81 13.96
CA ALA A 240 -36.91 16.92 13.15
C ALA A 240 -37.83 17.08 11.92
N SER A 241 -37.95 18.30 11.41
CA SER A 241 -38.63 18.59 10.15
C SER A 241 -37.71 19.42 9.23
N VAL A 242 -37.83 19.21 7.92
CA VAL A 242 -37.16 20.06 6.93
C VAL A 242 -38.11 21.21 6.64
N ASN A 243 -37.73 22.44 7.01
CA ASN A 243 -38.44 23.62 6.54
C ASN A 243 -38.12 23.81 5.04
N SER A 244 -39.11 23.65 4.19
CA SER A 244 -39.06 24.09 2.77
C SER A 244 -39.42 25.55 2.73
N ASP A 245 -38.40 26.44 2.58
CA ASP A 245 -38.59 27.82 2.17
C ASP A 245 -38.83 27.88 0.66
#